data_8d093ffbb4d7bdeeb4ffda25e1a436df
#
_entry.id   8d093ffbb4d7bdeeb4ffda25e1a436df
#
_cell.length_a   1.000
_cell.length_b   1.000
_cell.length_c   1.000
_cell.angle_alpha   90.00
_cell.angle_beta   90.00
_cell.angle_gamma   90.00
#
_symmetry.space_group_name_H-M   'P 1'
#
loop_
_entity.id
_entity.type
_entity.pdbx_description
1 polymer ?
#
loop_
_entity_poly.entity_id
_entity_poly.type
_entity_poly.pdbx_seq_one_letter_code
_entity_poly.pdbx_strand_id
1 'polypeptide(L)'
;MNAAISGLMLSLLVANAAVAAPAAAPTPVIEAPTGFDNRSNGVADEAAHQSDLAKFDTVEQIPDGLGPLYNAQSCRECHQDPVSGGASQVSEIRVGHLDRDGHFQNAQIPIAHGREVITGRSLVNERAICPNAAFSSAEIQERVPDTETVRSIRMSVSLFGDGFIEALPDQTLIDLAKQQCKSTRGRICGQVVQVPIVEAPGQMAAGRFGWKNQHASLLSFIADAYLNEIGVTNPLQPDEVTRLCNTAPEPNDTRGPDGLFDIDRLTRFVRALKAPPRDQELALTAAAKKGSELFDKVGCAVCHARSLKTAAAGTRLDGGTFIVPPALGSITFHPYGDFLLHDVGTGDGILQVNPEHYGRAVFQQMADYLSKQHLESTQNKMRTAPLWGLRLRPRLMHDGAALSLRDAILRHRSEAQDESRKFDHLSKQDQEALLEFLRSL
;
A
#
# COMPACT_ATOMS: atom_id res chain seq x y z
N MET A 1 69.59 17.16 -72.45
CA MET A 1 68.63 16.14 -72.88
C MET A 1 68.32 15.28 -71.64
N ASN A 2 67.32 15.64 -70.91
CA ASN A 2 66.88 14.93 -69.72
C ASN A 2 65.34 14.72 -69.82
N ALA A 3 64.91 13.46 -69.96
CA ALA A 3 63.54 13.09 -70.00
C ALA A 3 63.05 12.87 -68.58
N ALA A 4 62.03 13.57 -68.15
CA ALA A 4 61.34 13.36 -66.87
C ALA A 4 60.23 12.34 -67.07
N ILE A 5 60.23 11.26 -66.25
CA ILE A 5 59.18 10.27 -66.20
C ILE A 5 58.26 10.64 -65.04
N SER A 6 57.00 11.01 -65.35
CA SER A 6 55.92 11.22 -64.37
C SER A 6 55.28 9.92 -63.99
N GLY A 7 55.46 9.48 -62.73
CA GLY A 7 54.75 8.36 -62.17
C GLY A 7 53.38 8.72 -61.62
N LEU A 8 52.32 8.10 -62.11
CA LEU A 8 50.96 8.25 -61.65
C LEU A 8 50.71 7.29 -60.49
N MET A 9 50.56 7.85 -59.27
CA MET A 9 50.13 7.03 -58.11
C MET A 9 48.61 6.93 -58.09
N LEU A 10 48.11 5.70 -58.22
CA LEU A 10 46.71 5.34 -58.11
C LEU A 10 46.40 5.02 -56.64
N SER A 11 45.71 5.89 -55.93
CA SER A 11 45.27 5.66 -54.54
C SER A 11 43.99 4.82 -54.54
N LEU A 12 44.09 3.57 -54.09
CA LEU A 12 42.92 2.73 -53.76
C LEU A 12 42.27 3.21 -52.47
N LEU A 13 41.06 3.75 -52.57
CA LEU A 13 40.16 3.96 -51.43
C LEU A 13 39.48 2.64 -51.09
N VAL A 14 39.88 2.03 -49.99
CA VAL A 14 39.16 0.86 -49.43
C VAL A 14 38.01 1.41 -48.58
N ALA A 15 36.78 1.28 -49.08
CA ALA A 15 35.57 1.57 -48.30
C ALA A 15 35.33 0.47 -47.25
N ASN A 16 35.59 0.75 -46.01
CA ASN A 16 35.18 -0.09 -44.86
C ASN A 16 33.66 0.02 -44.70
N ALA A 17 32.90 -0.97 -45.17
CA ALA A 17 31.51 -1.13 -44.85
C ALA A 17 31.43 -1.60 -43.36
N ALA A 18 31.07 -0.75 -42.45
CA ALA A 18 30.73 -1.15 -41.07
C ALA A 18 29.47 -2.00 -41.11
N VAL A 19 29.61 -3.30 -40.89
CA VAL A 19 28.48 -4.20 -40.64
C VAL A 19 27.89 -3.81 -39.28
N ALA A 20 26.69 -3.24 -39.31
CA ALA A 20 25.94 -2.97 -38.06
C ALA A 20 25.68 -4.29 -37.33
N ALA A 21 26.08 -4.37 -36.08
CA ALA A 21 25.78 -5.51 -35.24
C ALA A 21 24.24 -5.68 -35.13
N PRO A 22 23.72 -6.91 -35.20
CA PRO A 22 22.29 -7.13 -35.04
C PRO A 22 21.81 -6.57 -33.71
N ALA A 23 20.69 -5.84 -33.72
CA ALA A 23 20.07 -5.33 -32.50
C ALA A 23 19.81 -6.53 -31.57
N ALA A 24 20.24 -6.40 -30.31
CA ALA A 24 19.99 -7.43 -29.31
C ALA A 24 18.50 -7.72 -29.24
N ALA A 25 18.12 -8.99 -29.23
CA ALA A 25 16.73 -9.40 -29.06
C ALA A 25 16.20 -8.79 -27.75
N PRO A 26 14.96 -8.28 -27.75
CA PRO A 26 14.38 -7.70 -26.52
C PRO A 26 14.41 -8.77 -25.41
N THR A 27 14.93 -8.38 -24.24
CA THR A 27 14.92 -9.25 -23.07
C THR A 27 13.47 -9.64 -22.76
N PRO A 28 13.16 -10.95 -22.58
CA PRO A 28 11.80 -11.37 -22.29
C PRO A 28 11.29 -10.68 -21.03
N VAL A 29 10.06 -10.16 -21.09
CA VAL A 29 9.38 -9.58 -19.93
C VAL A 29 8.98 -10.72 -19.01
N ILE A 30 9.38 -10.65 -17.74
CA ILE A 30 8.99 -11.62 -16.72
C ILE A 30 7.79 -11.03 -15.99
N GLU A 31 6.66 -11.74 -16.08
CA GLU A 31 5.40 -11.33 -15.45
C GLU A 31 5.28 -11.87 -14.03
N ALA A 32 4.59 -11.11 -13.16
CA ALA A 32 4.29 -11.54 -11.81
C ALA A 32 3.40 -12.81 -11.83
N PRO A 33 3.72 -13.83 -11.02
CA PRO A 33 2.82 -14.96 -10.84
C PRO A 33 1.52 -14.50 -10.18
N THR A 34 0.39 -15.05 -10.66
CA THR A 34 -0.95 -14.71 -10.20
C THR A 34 -1.67 -15.92 -9.63
N GLY A 35 -2.53 -15.72 -8.62
CA GLY A 35 -3.35 -16.81 -8.07
C GLY A 35 -3.98 -16.45 -6.72
N PHE A 36 -5.04 -17.21 -6.36
CA PHE A 36 -5.68 -17.23 -5.06
C PHE A 36 -5.62 -18.65 -4.47
N ASP A 37 -4.48 -19.30 -4.62
CA ASP A 37 -4.26 -20.70 -4.29
C ASP A 37 -3.48 -20.92 -2.99
N ASN A 38 -3.25 -19.85 -2.22
CA ASN A 38 -2.44 -19.82 -1.00
C ASN A 38 -1.03 -20.41 -1.19
N ARG A 39 -0.45 -20.29 -2.38
CA ARG A 39 0.90 -20.72 -2.70
C ARG A 39 1.83 -19.53 -2.85
N SER A 40 3.08 -19.77 -2.49
CA SER A 40 4.14 -18.75 -2.61
C SER A 40 4.32 -18.27 -4.05
N ASN A 41 4.68 -16.99 -4.18
CA ASN A 41 5.19 -16.41 -5.43
C ASN A 41 6.67 -16.71 -5.69
N GLY A 42 7.31 -17.52 -4.81
CA GLY A 42 8.72 -17.88 -4.87
C GLY A 42 9.64 -17.11 -3.90
N VAL A 43 9.10 -16.17 -3.13
CA VAL A 43 9.86 -15.46 -2.06
C VAL A 43 10.21 -16.38 -0.89
N ALA A 44 9.30 -17.27 -0.54
CA ALA A 44 9.50 -18.33 0.43
C ALA A 44 9.31 -19.69 -0.24
N ASP A 45 9.96 -20.74 0.25
CA ASP A 45 9.59 -22.09 -0.13
C ASP A 45 8.18 -22.42 0.39
N GLU A 46 7.57 -23.46 -0.17
CA GLU A 46 6.17 -23.75 0.10
C GLU A 46 5.93 -24.16 1.57
N ALA A 47 6.88 -24.85 2.22
CA ALA A 47 6.75 -25.26 3.61
C ALA A 47 6.80 -24.06 4.56
N ALA A 48 7.73 -23.13 4.33
CA ALA A 48 7.81 -21.87 5.06
C ALA A 48 6.55 -21.03 4.82
N HIS A 49 6.08 -20.92 3.57
CA HIS A 49 4.86 -20.18 3.25
C HIS A 49 3.63 -20.73 3.96
N GLN A 50 3.45 -22.05 4.01
CA GLN A 50 2.33 -22.67 4.73
C GLN A 50 2.42 -22.48 6.24
N SER A 51 3.64 -22.49 6.80
CA SER A 51 3.87 -22.16 8.22
C SER A 51 3.50 -20.70 8.52
N ASP A 52 3.87 -19.77 7.65
CA ASP A 52 3.57 -18.34 7.77
C ASP A 52 2.06 -18.06 7.58
N LEU A 53 1.41 -18.77 6.66
CA LEU A 53 -0.04 -18.76 6.50
C LEU A 53 -0.75 -19.20 7.78
N ALA A 54 -0.26 -20.29 8.42
CA ALA A 54 -0.83 -20.75 9.68
C ALA A 54 -0.71 -19.69 10.79
N LYS A 55 0.41 -18.94 10.85
CA LYS A 55 0.57 -17.81 11.77
C LYS A 55 -0.39 -16.67 11.43
N PHE A 56 -0.53 -16.30 10.16
CA PHE A 56 -1.46 -15.28 9.70
C PHE A 56 -2.92 -15.59 10.08
N ASP A 57 -3.29 -16.86 10.09
CA ASP A 57 -4.63 -17.35 10.45
C ASP A 57 -4.78 -17.61 11.96
N THR A 58 -3.70 -17.55 12.75
CA THR A 58 -3.73 -17.80 14.20
C THR A 58 -4.58 -16.76 14.91
N VAL A 59 -5.48 -17.24 15.78
CA VAL A 59 -6.29 -16.40 16.67
C VAL A 59 -5.50 -16.17 17.95
N GLU A 60 -4.97 -14.98 18.13
CA GLU A 60 -4.18 -14.58 19.30
C GLU A 60 -5.05 -14.59 20.57
N GLN A 61 -4.46 -15.04 21.66
CA GLN A 61 -5.08 -15.12 22.97
C GLN A 61 -4.23 -14.36 24.00
N ILE A 62 -4.75 -14.18 25.22
CA ILE A 62 -4.01 -13.52 26.32
C ILE A 62 -2.62 -14.15 26.53
N PRO A 63 -2.44 -15.51 26.54
CA PRO A 63 -1.12 -16.11 26.69
C PRO A 63 -0.17 -15.81 25.51
N ASP A 64 -0.70 -15.47 24.34
CA ASP A 64 0.06 -15.13 23.14
C ASP A 64 0.44 -13.64 23.09
N GLY A 65 -0.01 -12.85 24.09
CA GLY A 65 0.26 -11.43 24.19
C GLY A 65 -0.85 -10.52 23.68
N LEU A 66 -2.06 -11.07 23.43
CA LEU A 66 -3.21 -10.24 23.07
C LEU A 66 -3.39 -9.13 24.10
N GLY A 67 -3.19 -7.90 23.66
CA GLY A 67 -3.13 -6.71 24.49
C GLY A 67 -4.47 -6.18 24.93
N PRO A 68 -4.47 -5.13 25.77
CA PRO A 68 -5.71 -4.61 26.33
C PRO A 68 -6.68 -4.06 25.27
N LEU A 69 -6.19 -3.46 24.21
CA LEU A 69 -6.98 -2.82 23.15
C LEU A 69 -6.64 -3.42 21.79
N TYR A 70 -7.65 -3.82 21.03
CA TYR A 70 -7.48 -4.45 19.72
C TYR A 70 -8.74 -4.34 18.86
N ASN A 71 -8.65 -4.66 17.57
CA ASN A 71 -9.78 -4.71 16.64
C ASN A 71 -10.08 -6.12 16.16
N ALA A 72 -9.06 -6.95 16.01
CA ALA A 72 -9.16 -8.33 15.57
C ALA A 72 -8.18 -9.21 16.37
N GLN A 73 -8.42 -10.52 16.39
CA GLN A 73 -7.54 -11.48 17.05
C GLN A 73 -6.66 -12.25 16.04
N SER A 74 -6.90 -12.07 14.74
CA SER A 74 -6.04 -12.62 13.70
C SER A 74 -6.04 -11.68 12.48
N CYS A 75 -4.97 -11.71 11.70
CA CYS A 75 -4.90 -10.97 10.44
C CYS A 75 -6.02 -11.39 9.48
N ARG A 76 -6.37 -12.70 9.50
CA ARG A 76 -7.42 -13.26 8.67
C ARG A 76 -8.81 -12.67 8.95
N GLU A 77 -9.13 -12.22 10.15
CA GLU A 77 -10.44 -11.62 10.42
C GLU A 77 -10.75 -10.46 9.47
N CYS A 78 -9.71 -9.69 9.10
CA CYS A 78 -9.82 -8.55 8.17
C CYS A 78 -9.32 -8.84 6.75
N HIS A 79 -8.52 -9.90 6.54
CA HIS A 79 -7.87 -10.22 5.26
C HIS A 79 -8.16 -11.66 4.83
N GLN A 80 -9.43 -11.98 4.42
CA GLN A 80 -9.90 -13.34 4.25
C GLN A 80 -10.47 -13.71 2.86
N ASP A 81 -10.89 -12.74 2.04
CA ASP A 81 -11.59 -13.01 0.78
C ASP A 81 -10.73 -12.71 -0.45
N PRO A 82 -10.57 -13.68 -1.38
CA PRO A 82 -11.20 -14.99 -1.44
C PRO A 82 -10.47 -16.05 -0.62
N VAL A 83 -9.27 -15.77 -0.15
CA VAL A 83 -8.44 -16.59 0.74
C VAL A 83 -7.62 -15.67 1.65
N SER A 84 -6.88 -16.20 2.63
CA SER A 84 -6.02 -15.43 3.54
C SER A 84 -5.08 -14.50 2.78
N GLY A 85 -5.00 -13.24 3.21
CA GLY A 85 -4.33 -12.14 2.52
C GLY A 85 -5.24 -11.31 1.61
N GLY A 86 -6.51 -11.70 1.44
CA GLY A 86 -7.48 -10.95 0.63
C GLY A 86 -8.04 -9.71 1.33
N ALA A 87 -9.20 -9.24 0.89
CA ALA A 87 -9.93 -8.16 1.53
C ALA A 87 -11.08 -8.73 2.38
N SER A 88 -11.83 -7.85 3.06
CA SER A 88 -13.08 -8.21 3.72
C SER A 88 -14.05 -7.04 3.73
N GLN A 89 -15.21 -7.23 4.36
CA GLN A 89 -16.16 -6.16 4.67
C GLN A 89 -15.94 -5.55 6.06
N VAL A 90 -14.94 -6.01 6.80
CA VAL A 90 -14.55 -5.43 8.08
C VAL A 90 -13.92 -4.07 7.82
N SER A 91 -14.28 -3.11 8.64
CA SER A 91 -13.79 -1.73 8.56
C SER A 91 -13.25 -1.28 9.90
N GLU A 92 -12.33 -0.33 9.86
CA GLU A 92 -11.81 0.37 11.01
C GLU A 92 -12.47 1.75 11.15
N ILE A 93 -12.60 2.21 12.39
CA ILE A 93 -12.99 3.59 12.70
C ILE A 93 -11.73 4.41 12.92
N ARG A 94 -11.66 5.56 12.25
CA ARG A 94 -10.61 6.57 12.42
C ARG A 94 -11.25 7.88 12.85
N VAL A 95 -10.70 8.52 13.90
CA VAL A 95 -11.28 9.72 14.47
C VAL A 95 -10.21 10.76 14.85
N GLY A 96 -10.67 11.98 15.03
CA GLY A 96 -9.92 13.13 15.52
C GLY A 96 -10.79 14.37 15.52
N HIS A 97 -10.17 15.53 15.70
CA HIS A 97 -10.86 16.81 15.66
C HIS A 97 -10.03 17.86 14.93
N LEU A 98 -10.65 18.97 14.59
CA LEU A 98 -9.93 20.14 14.11
C LEU A 98 -9.71 21.08 15.28
N ASP A 99 -8.51 21.64 15.39
CA ASP A 99 -8.24 22.73 16.32
C ASP A 99 -8.91 24.05 15.86
N ARG A 100 -8.67 25.14 16.61
CA ARG A 100 -9.28 26.44 16.33
C ARG A 100 -8.86 27.03 14.98
N ASP A 101 -7.69 26.61 14.48
CA ASP A 101 -7.12 27.08 13.22
C ASP A 101 -7.51 26.15 12.05
N GLY A 102 -8.26 25.07 12.32
CA GLY A 102 -8.71 24.11 11.32
C GLY A 102 -7.71 23.00 11.01
N HIS A 103 -6.65 22.85 11.80
CA HIS A 103 -5.67 21.78 11.63
C HIS A 103 -6.14 20.50 12.33
N PHE A 104 -5.93 19.37 11.68
CA PHE A 104 -6.27 18.07 12.25
C PHE A 104 -5.44 17.74 13.48
N GLN A 105 -6.11 17.31 14.52
CA GLN A 105 -5.54 16.78 15.74
C GLN A 105 -6.01 15.34 15.96
N ASN A 106 -5.10 14.51 16.50
CA ASN A 106 -5.46 13.15 16.86
C ASN A 106 -6.48 13.09 17.98
N ALA A 107 -7.22 12.00 18.02
CA ALA A 107 -8.22 11.75 19.02
C ALA A 107 -7.65 11.78 20.45
N GLN A 108 -8.48 12.23 21.39
CA GLN A 108 -8.26 12.13 22.82
C GLN A 108 -9.39 11.29 23.43
N ILE A 109 -9.15 10.00 23.62
CA ILE A 109 -10.18 9.04 24.03
C ILE A 109 -9.93 8.65 25.50
N PRO A 110 -10.75 9.12 26.46
CA PRO A 110 -10.63 8.72 27.85
C PRO A 110 -11.10 7.28 28.03
N ILE A 111 -10.31 6.49 28.78
CA ILE A 111 -10.64 5.13 29.20
C ILE A 111 -10.57 5.01 30.73
N ALA A 112 -11.07 3.91 31.29
CA ALA A 112 -11.03 3.63 32.75
C ALA A 112 -11.52 4.81 33.59
N HIS A 113 -12.69 5.36 33.23
CA HIS A 113 -13.29 6.53 33.88
C HIS A 113 -12.39 7.80 33.87
N GLY A 114 -11.61 7.97 32.80
CA GLY A 114 -10.71 9.12 32.63
C GLY A 114 -9.37 9.00 33.37
N ARG A 115 -9.02 7.82 33.88
CA ARG A 115 -7.69 7.59 34.47
C ARG A 115 -6.57 7.65 33.46
N GLU A 116 -6.88 7.32 32.21
CA GLU A 116 -5.96 7.46 31.08
C GLU A 116 -6.69 8.02 29.88
N VAL A 117 -5.97 8.76 29.04
CA VAL A 117 -6.46 9.27 27.76
C VAL A 117 -5.57 8.71 26.68
N ILE A 118 -6.16 7.90 25.79
CA ILE A 118 -5.47 7.40 24.60
C ILE A 118 -5.34 8.56 23.62
N THR A 119 -4.10 8.82 23.20
CA THR A 119 -3.74 9.92 22.30
C THR A 119 -2.78 9.42 21.21
N GLY A 120 -2.43 10.31 20.28
CA GLY A 120 -1.35 10.06 19.35
C GLY A 120 -1.71 9.23 18.13
N ARG A 121 -2.95 8.80 18.01
CA ARG A 121 -3.44 8.01 16.88
C ARG A 121 -4.87 8.40 16.50
N SER A 122 -5.24 8.07 15.25
CA SER A 122 -6.62 8.22 14.77
C SER A 122 -7.43 6.93 14.83
N LEU A 123 -6.76 5.77 14.91
CA LEU A 123 -7.42 4.46 15.01
C LEU A 123 -8.13 4.31 16.36
N VAL A 124 -9.33 3.76 16.32
CA VAL A 124 -10.12 3.36 17.50
C VAL A 124 -10.10 1.85 17.61
N ASN A 125 -9.77 1.33 18.78
CA ASN A 125 -9.93 -0.07 19.08
C ASN A 125 -11.34 -0.36 19.61
N GLU A 126 -12.09 -1.17 18.87
CA GLU A 126 -13.49 -1.47 19.20
C GLU A 126 -13.64 -2.64 20.17
N ARG A 127 -12.55 -3.37 20.44
CA ARG A 127 -12.49 -4.48 21.39
C ARG A 127 -11.49 -4.18 22.50
N ALA A 128 -11.77 -4.74 23.67
CA ALA A 128 -10.89 -4.61 24.82
C ALA A 128 -10.93 -5.86 25.69
N ILE A 129 -9.81 -6.16 26.33
CA ILE A 129 -9.67 -7.21 27.32
C ILE A 129 -8.75 -6.72 28.44
N CYS A 130 -9.02 -7.09 29.70
CA CYS A 130 -8.18 -6.71 30.82
C CYS A 130 -7.59 -7.97 31.49
N PRO A 131 -6.41 -8.44 31.06
CA PRO A 131 -5.81 -9.67 31.54
C PRO A 131 -5.64 -9.75 33.05
N ASN A 132 -5.37 -8.62 33.73
CA ASN A 132 -5.20 -8.58 35.18
C ASN A 132 -6.50 -8.33 35.95
N ALA A 133 -7.64 -8.25 35.25
CA ALA A 133 -8.95 -7.99 35.86
C ALA A 133 -9.05 -6.71 36.73
N ALA A 134 -8.13 -5.75 36.55
CA ALA A 134 -8.17 -4.47 37.27
C ALA A 134 -9.37 -3.61 36.83
N PHE A 135 -9.84 -3.82 35.61
CA PHE A 135 -11.02 -3.20 35.01
C PHE A 135 -11.81 -4.26 34.24
N SER A 136 -13.09 -4.00 34.00
CA SER A 136 -13.85 -4.72 32.99
C SER A 136 -13.45 -4.28 31.57
N SER A 137 -13.64 -5.14 30.58
CA SER A 137 -13.41 -4.76 29.18
C SER A 137 -14.20 -3.52 28.77
N ALA A 138 -15.40 -3.33 29.29
CA ALA A 138 -16.24 -2.16 28.98
C ALA A 138 -15.68 -0.84 29.52
N GLU A 139 -14.93 -0.88 30.64
CA GLU A 139 -14.32 0.30 31.24
C GLU A 139 -13.06 0.77 30.48
N ILE A 140 -12.31 -0.17 29.88
CA ILE A 140 -11.10 0.16 29.13
C ILE A 140 -11.33 0.26 27.62
N GLN A 141 -12.46 -0.20 27.11
CA GLN A 141 -12.80 -0.09 25.69
C GLN A 141 -12.85 1.38 25.27
N GLU A 142 -12.22 1.72 24.18
CA GLU A 142 -12.29 3.05 23.58
C GLU A 142 -13.71 3.38 23.18
N ARG A 143 -14.17 4.56 23.59
CA ARG A 143 -15.47 5.13 23.21
C ARG A 143 -15.25 6.54 22.73
N VAL A 144 -15.56 6.78 21.48
CA VAL A 144 -15.30 8.06 20.80
C VAL A 144 -16.14 9.17 21.43
N PRO A 145 -15.51 10.19 22.05
CA PRO A 145 -16.23 11.35 22.58
C PRO A 145 -16.86 12.19 21.46
N ASP A 146 -17.89 12.97 21.80
CA ASP A 146 -18.53 13.89 20.85
C ASP A 146 -17.61 15.03 20.40
N THR A 147 -16.53 15.29 21.15
CA THR A 147 -15.49 16.25 20.78
C THR A 147 -14.69 15.85 19.56
N GLU A 148 -14.59 14.54 19.28
CA GLU A 148 -13.92 13.98 18.10
C GLU A 148 -14.86 14.08 16.90
N THR A 149 -14.83 15.21 16.21
CA THR A 149 -15.78 15.58 15.15
C THR A 149 -15.38 15.08 13.76
N VAL A 150 -14.11 14.78 13.54
CA VAL A 150 -13.62 14.13 12.32
C VAL A 150 -13.76 12.62 12.52
N ARG A 151 -14.60 11.99 11.73
CA ARG A 151 -14.88 10.54 11.82
C ARG A 151 -14.88 9.91 10.43
N SER A 152 -14.17 8.83 10.27
CA SER A 152 -14.08 8.10 9.01
C SER A 152 -14.08 6.60 9.24
N ILE A 153 -14.53 5.88 8.23
CA ILE A 153 -14.43 4.43 8.14
C ILE A 153 -13.39 4.10 7.06
N ARG A 154 -12.53 3.12 7.33
CA ARG A 154 -11.61 2.57 6.33
C ARG A 154 -11.81 1.07 6.21
N MET A 155 -12.02 0.62 4.98
CA MET A 155 -12.12 -0.80 4.64
C MET A 155 -10.74 -1.45 4.64
N SER A 156 -10.68 -2.74 4.98
CA SER A 156 -9.46 -3.52 4.77
C SER A 156 -9.06 -3.55 3.30
N VAL A 157 -7.76 -3.47 3.01
CA VAL A 157 -7.22 -3.61 1.66
C VAL A 157 -6.72 -5.03 1.44
N SER A 158 -6.76 -5.51 0.20
CA SER A 158 -6.12 -6.78 -0.15
C SER A 158 -4.60 -6.65 -0.10
N LEU A 159 -3.93 -7.65 0.47
CA LEU A 159 -2.47 -7.75 0.59
C LEU A 159 -1.84 -8.49 -0.60
N PHE A 160 -2.66 -9.04 -1.51
CA PHE A 160 -2.17 -9.76 -2.68
C PHE A 160 -1.27 -8.88 -3.55
N GLY A 161 -0.06 -9.38 -3.80
CA GLY A 161 0.92 -8.70 -4.64
C GLY A 161 1.72 -7.60 -3.93
N ASP A 162 1.53 -7.37 -2.63
CA ASP A 162 2.21 -6.31 -1.89
C ASP A 162 3.74 -6.47 -1.90
N GLY A 163 4.26 -7.70 -2.02
CA GLY A 163 5.70 -7.91 -2.22
C GLY A 163 6.23 -7.29 -3.52
N PHE A 164 5.45 -7.24 -4.60
CA PHE A 164 5.82 -6.53 -5.83
C PHE A 164 5.76 -5.02 -5.65
N ILE A 165 4.82 -4.53 -4.84
CA ILE A 165 4.69 -3.10 -4.52
C ILE A 165 5.88 -2.65 -3.65
N GLU A 166 6.29 -3.44 -2.64
CA GLU A 166 7.46 -3.16 -1.81
C GLU A 166 8.75 -3.11 -2.66
N ALA A 167 8.86 -4.01 -3.65
CA ALA A 167 10.03 -4.06 -4.53
C ALA A 167 10.09 -2.94 -5.60
N LEU A 168 9.18 -1.96 -5.59
CA LEU A 168 9.27 -0.78 -6.46
C LEU A 168 10.35 0.19 -5.95
N PRO A 169 11.24 0.71 -6.82
CA PRO A 169 12.10 1.82 -6.45
C PRO A 169 11.27 3.08 -6.13
N ASP A 170 11.65 3.84 -5.12
CA ASP A 170 11.04 5.16 -4.81
C ASP A 170 11.02 6.08 -6.03
N GLN A 171 12.08 6.02 -6.85
CA GLN A 171 12.19 6.82 -8.06
C GLN A 171 11.04 6.55 -9.05
N THR A 172 10.50 5.32 -9.09
CA THR A 172 9.35 5.00 -9.92
C THR A 172 8.11 5.81 -9.51
N LEU A 173 7.83 5.92 -8.21
CA LEU A 173 6.70 6.70 -7.69
C LEU A 173 6.90 8.19 -7.93
N ILE A 174 8.12 8.68 -7.71
CA ILE A 174 8.50 10.09 -7.95
C ILE A 174 8.33 10.45 -9.43
N ASP A 175 8.74 9.58 -10.34
CA ASP A 175 8.66 9.83 -11.78
C ASP A 175 7.20 9.76 -12.28
N LEU A 176 6.38 8.84 -11.75
CA LEU A 176 4.95 8.81 -12.01
C LEU A 176 4.27 10.12 -11.61
N ALA A 177 4.51 10.61 -10.39
CA ALA A 177 3.95 11.87 -9.91
C ALA A 177 4.34 13.04 -10.82
N LYS A 178 5.61 13.14 -11.21
CA LYS A 178 6.11 14.17 -12.14
C LYS A 178 5.45 14.06 -13.51
N GLN A 179 5.35 12.84 -14.05
CA GLN A 179 4.75 12.59 -15.36
C GLN A 179 3.27 12.96 -15.39
N GLN A 180 2.50 12.60 -14.37
CA GLN A 180 1.09 12.94 -14.23
C GLN A 180 0.91 14.46 -14.24
N CYS A 181 1.64 15.15 -13.36
CA CYS A 181 1.55 16.60 -13.24
C CYS A 181 1.89 17.30 -14.57
N LYS A 182 2.94 16.84 -15.25
CA LYS A 182 3.36 17.39 -16.55
C LYS A 182 2.33 17.12 -17.66
N SER A 183 1.87 15.86 -17.80
CA SER A 183 0.97 15.43 -18.88
C SER A 183 -0.42 16.04 -18.76
N THR A 184 -0.87 16.32 -17.54
CA THR A 184 -2.17 16.93 -17.26
C THR A 184 -2.10 18.45 -17.04
N ARG A 185 -0.93 19.06 -17.26
CA ARG A 185 -0.69 20.50 -17.05
C ARG A 185 -1.05 20.97 -15.63
N GLY A 186 -0.69 20.17 -14.64
CA GLY A 186 -0.92 20.48 -13.23
C GLY A 186 -2.33 20.12 -12.69
N ARG A 187 -3.20 19.53 -13.50
CA ARG A 187 -4.55 19.16 -13.05
C ARG A 187 -4.57 17.92 -12.17
N ILE A 188 -3.76 16.91 -12.49
CA ILE A 188 -3.58 15.70 -11.69
C ILE A 188 -2.11 15.61 -11.32
N CYS A 189 -1.83 15.67 -10.02
CA CYS A 189 -0.48 15.63 -9.48
C CYS A 189 -0.47 14.74 -8.25
N GLY A 190 -0.18 13.46 -8.43
CA GLY A 190 -0.04 12.53 -7.31
C GLY A 190 1.04 12.98 -6.33
N GLN A 191 0.77 12.89 -5.04
CA GLN A 191 1.72 13.26 -4.00
C GLN A 191 2.46 12.03 -3.50
N VAL A 192 3.80 12.10 -3.54
CA VAL A 192 4.69 11.17 -2.81
C VAL A 192 4.93 11.75 -1.42
N VAL A 193 4.77 10.95 -0.39
CA VAL A 193 5.14 11.29 0.98
C VAL A 193 6.28 10.40 1.41
N GLN A 194 7.33 11.00 1.96
CA GLN A 194 8.43 10.25 2.57
C GLN A 194 8.04 9.91 4.01
N VAL A 195 8.20 8.66 4.39
CA VAL A 195 7.87 8.15 5.72
C VAL A 195 9.06 7.43 6.35
N PRO A 196 9.11 7.37 7.70
CA PRO A 196 10.17 6.64 8.38
C PRO A 196 10.09 5.15 8.09
N ILE A 197 11.26 4.54 8.12
CA ILE A 197 11.40 3.09 8.11
C ILE A 197 11.74 2.68 9.54
N VAL A 198 10.79 2.03 10.22
CA VAL A 198 10.89 1.75 11.65
C VAL A 198 12.07 0.81 11.96
N GLU A 199 12.29 -0.19 11.10
CA GLU A 199 13.41 -1.13 11.20
C GLU A 199 14.77 -0.55 10.77
N ALA A 200 14.80 0.67 10.20
CA ALA A 200 16.01 1.39 9.82
C ALA A 200 16.00 2.83 10.38
N PRO A 201 16.22 3.02 11.69
CA PRO A 201 16.10 4.33 12.33
C PRO A 201 16.89 5.43 11.61
N GLY A 202 16.22 6.57 11.38
CA GLY A 202 16.80 7.70 10.65
C GLY A 202 16.75 7.62 9.12
N GLN A 203 16.26 6.49 8.57
CA GLN A 203 16.03 6.35 7.13
C GLN A 203 14.58 6.66 6.78
N MET A 204 14.40 7.19 5.57
CA MET A 204 13.10 7.55 5.00
C MET A 204 12.96 6.92 3.63
N ALA A 205 11.73 6.53 3.25
CA ALA A 205 11.42 6.10 1.89
C ALA A 205 9.99 6.53 1.49
N ALA A 206 9.67 6.43 0.22
CA ALA A 206 8.35 6.78 -0.29
C ALA A 206 7.29 5.83 0.28
N GLY A 207 6.35 6.37 1.03
CA GLY A 207 5.19 5.63 1.55
C GLY A 207 4.36 5.06 0.42
N ARG A 208 3.88 3.82 0.60
CA ARG A 208 3.14 3.06 -0.40
C ARG A 208 2.08 2.13 0.16
N PHE A 209 2.09 1.88 1.48
CA PHE A 209 1.16 1.01 2.18
C PHE A 209 0.20 1.79 3.09
N GLY A 210 -0.98 1.20 3.33
CA GLY A 210 -2.12 1.85 3.98
C GLY A 210 -2.84 2.85 3.07
N TRP A 211 -4.05 3.25 3.44
CA TRP A 211 -4.87 4.18 2.65
C TRP A 211 -4.28 5.59 2.51
N LYS A 212 -3.31 5.93 3.34
CA LYS A 212 -2.66 7.25 3.39
C LYS A 212 -1.15 7.16 3.16
N ASN A 213 -0.62 6.04 2.64
CA ASN A 213 0.82 5.83 2.45
C ASN A 213 1.62 6.02 3.73
N GLN A 214 1.14 5.43 4.85
CA GLN A 214 1.75 5.58 6.17
C GLN A 214 3.07 4.83 6.30
N HIS A 215 3.28 3.77 5.53
CA HIS A 215 4.47 2.94 5.58
C HIS A 215 5.11 2.75 4.20
N ALA A 216 6.44 2.67 4.19
CA ALA A 216 7.21 2.38 3.00
C ALA A 216 7.51 0.89 2.86
N SER A 217 7.83 0.20 3.97
CA SER A 217 8.16 -1.23 4.05
C SER A 217 7.00 -2.05 4.61
N LEU A 218 6.94 -3.32 4.23
CA LEU A 218 5.97 -4.26 4.78
C LEU A 218 6.29 -4.60 6.24
N LEU A 219 7.56 -4.63 6.64
CA LEU A 219 7.94 -4.93 8.02
C LEU A 219 7.49 -3.83 8.97
N SER A 220 7.70 -2.54 8.62
CA SER A 220 7.14 -1.42 9.39
C SER A 220 5.61 -1.48 9.47
N PHE A 221 4.94 -1.82 8.35
CA PHE A 221 3.49 -1.86 8.29
C PHE A 221 2.91 -3.02 9.13
N ILE A 222 3.50 -4.20 9.03
CA ILE A 222 3.08 -5.37 9.83
C ILE A 222 3.32 -5.14 11.32
N ALA A 223 4.45 -4.55 11.70
CA ALA A 223 4.73 -4.23 13.11
C ALA A 223 3.69 -3.26 13.70
N ASP A 224 3.30 -2.24 12.92
CA ASP A 224 2.26 -1.28 13.31
C ASP A 224 0.89 -1.97 13.45
N ALA A 225 0.48 -2.76 12.46
CA ALA A 225 -0.79 -3.47 12.46
C ALA A 225 -0.86 -4.53 13.59
N TYR A 226 0.25 -5.22 13.88
CA TYR A 226 0.30 -6.24 14.91
C TYR A 226 0.06 -5.67 16.31
N LEU A 227 0.59 -4.47 16.60
CA LEU A 227 0.26 -3.74 17.82
C LEU A 227 -1.14 -3.10 17.75
N ASN A 228 -1.38 -2.25 16.76
CA ASN A 228 -2.54 -1.34 16.79
C ASN A 228 -3.86 -2.00 16.40
N GLU A 229 -3.83 -3.10 15.62
CA GLU A 229 -5.03 -3.80 15.17
C GLU A 229 -5.25 -5.13 15.92
N ILE A 230 -4.16 -5.87 16.19
CA ILE A 230 -4.23 -7.18 16.87
C ILE A 230 -3.94 -7.04 18.39
N GLY A 231 -3.24 -5.98 18.81
CA GLY A 231 -2.94 -5.73 20.22
C GLY A 231 -1.76 -6.56 20.74
N VAL A 232 -0.79 -6.91 19.90
CA VAL A 232 0.42 -7.65 20.31
C VAL A 232 1.64 -6.78 20.09
N THR A 233 2.34 -6.46 21.19
CA THR A 233 3.59 -5.69 21.13
C THR A 233 4.69 -6.53 20.47
N ASN A 234 5.61 -5.84 19.77
CA ASN A 234 6.66 -6.48 19.01
C ASN A 234 7.97 -5.68 19.08
N PRO A 235 9.12 -6.21 18.64
CA PRO A 235 10.41 -5.52 18.77
C PRO A 235 10.50 -4.14 18.15
N LEU A 236 9.66 -3.83 17.14
CA LEU A 236 9.62 -2.54 16.48
C LEU A 236 8.58 -1.59 17.10
N GLN A 237 7.59 -2.16 17.80
CA GLN A 237 6.54 -1.45 18.54
C GLN A 237 6.42 -2.07 19.94
N PRO A 238 7.39 -1.80 20.84
CA PRO A 238 7.48 -2.53 22.11
C PRO A 238 6.56 -2.02 23.22
N ASP A 239 5.97 -0.85 23.03
CA ASP A 239 5.15 -0.20 24.06
C ASP A 239 3.68 -0.42 23.78
N GLU A 240 2.95 -0.93 24.77
CA GLU A 240 1.49 -1.07 24.75
C GLU A 240 0.76 0.27 24.58
N VAL A 241 -0.42 0.21 23.93
CA VAL A 241 -1.30 1.38 23.81
C VAL A 241 -1.76 1.89 25.17
N THR A 242 -2.03 0.99 26.13
CA THR A 242 -2.30 1.32 27.54
C THR A 242 -1.66 0.29 28.47
N ARG A 243 -1.13 0.75 29.58
CA ARG A 243 -0.54 -0.12 30.62
C ARG A 243 -1.50 -0.49 31.73
N LEU A 244 -2.74 -0.02 31.70
CA LEU A 244 -3.69 -0.22 32.79
C LEU A 244 -4.02 -1.69 33.06
N CYS A 245 -4.04 -2.53 32.04
CA CYS A 245 -4.44 -3.93 32.12
C CYS A 245 -3.31 -4.92 31.79
N ASN A 246 -2.12 -4.42 31.46
CA ASN A 246 -1.02 -5.29 31.06
C ASN A 246 -0.35 -5.96 32.27
N THR A 247 -0.06 -7.24 32.13
CA THR A 247 0.65 -8.06 33.14
C THR A 247 1.85 -8.79 32.59
N ALA A 248 1.97 -8.89 31.27
CA ALA A 248 3.04 -9.61 30.61
C ALA A 248 4.27 -8.70 30.40
N PRO A 249 5.50 -9.25 30.44
CA PRO A 249 6.67 -8.54 29.93
C PRO A 249 6.52 -8.21 28.46
N GLU A 250 6.93 -6.99 28.06
CA GLU A 250 6.92 -6.54 26.66
C GLU A 250 8.36 -6.52 26.10
N PRO A 251 8.51 -6.69 24.78
CA PRO A 251 7.45 -7.02 23.80
C PRO A 251 6.97 -8.47 23.94
N ASN A 252 5.68 -8.69 23.60
CA ASN A 252 5.05 -10.01 23.68
C ASN A 252 5.50 -10.93 22.53
N ASP A 253 5.69 -10.36 21.31
CA ASP A 253 6.25 -11.10 20.19
C ASP A 253 7.71 -11.48 20.48
N THR A 254 7.96 -12.76 20.64
CA THR A 254 9.26 -13.32 20.95
C THR A 254 9.72 -14.27 19.85
N ARG A 255 11.06 -14.48 19.77
CA ARG A 255 11.62 -15.38 18.75
C ARG A 255 11.14 -16.81 18.94
N GLY A 256 10.60 -17.38 17.87
CA GLY A 256 10.27 -18.78 17.82
C GLY A 256 11.50 -19.69 17.67
N PRO A 257 11.28 -21.03 17.58
CA PRO A 257 12.36 -22.00 17.45
C PRO A 257 13.24 -21.82 16.20
N ASP A 258 12.69 -21.20 15.15
CA ASP A 258 13.40 -20.85 13.90
C ASP A 258 14.18 -19.53 13.99
N GLY A 259 14.14 -18.87 15.16
CA GLY A 259 14.82 -17.59 15.40
C GLY A 259 14.10 -16.36 14.84
N LEU A 260 12.91 -16.50 14.24
CA LEU A 260 12.10 -15.42 13.70
C LEU A 260 11.07 -14.92 14.73
N PHE A 261 10.80 -13.63 14.68
CA PHE A 261 9.64 -13.04 15.33
C PHE A 261 8.37 -13.30 14.49
N ASP A 262 7.21 -13.16 15.10
CA ASP A 262 5.95 -13.30 14.36
C ASP A 262 5.78 -12.22 13.28
N ILE A 263 6.22 -10.99 13.56
CA ILE A 263 6.25 -9.94 12.52
C ILE A 263 7.13 -10.29 11.33
N ASP A 264 8.21 -11.05 11.51
CA ASP A 264 9.06 -11.53 10.41
C ASP A 264 8.30 -12.54 9.53
N ARG A 265 7.59 -13.50 10.17
CA ARG A 265 6.77 -14.50 9.48
C ARG A 265 5.61 -13.88 8.72
N LEU A 266 4.86 -12.99 9.37
CA LEU A 266 3.76 -12.27 8.78
C LEU A 266 4.22 -11.41 7.58
N THR A 267 5.36 -10.73 7.72
CA THR A 267 5.97 -9.97 6.62
C THR A 267 6.37 -10.88 5.46
N ARG A 268 7.01 -12.02 5.74
CA ARG A 268 7.40 -13.00 4.70
C ARG A 268 6.17 -13.58 4.01
N PHE A 269 5.09 -13.87 4.74
CA PHE A 269 3.81 -14.31 4.17
C PHE A 269 3.28 -13.29 3.17
N VAL A 270 3.15 -12.02 3.57
CA VAL A 270 2.61 -10.96 2.70
C VAL A 270 3.49 -10.73 1.46
N ARG A 271 4.83 -10.72 1.63
CA ARG A 271 5.78 -10.65 0.50
C ARG A 271 5.63 -11.81 -0.49
N ALA A 272 5.26 -12.99 0.02
CA ALA A 272 5.13 -14.21 -0.77
C ALA A 272 3.77 -14.37 -1.44
N LEU A 273 2.80 -13.48 -1.19
CA LEU A 273 1.49 -13.53 -1.85
C LEU A 273 1.62 -13.23 -3.36
N LYS A 274 0.95 -14.03 -4.18
CA LYS A 274 0.84 -13.80 -5.63
C LYS A 274 -0.01 -12.57 -5.91
N ALA A 275 0.12 -12.00 -7.11
CA ALA A 275 -0.79 -10.96 -7.57
C ALA A 275 -2.17 -11.56 -7.91
N PRO A 276 -3.27 -10.80 -7.78
CA PRO A 276 -4.60 -11.26 -8.21
C PRO A 276 -4.63 -11.65 -9.69
N PRO A 277 -5.19 -12.80 -10.05
CA PRO A 277 -5.34 -13.21 -11.44
C PRO A 277 -6.45 -12.40 -12.11
N ARG A 278 -6.22 -12.03 -13.36
CA ARG A 278 -7.24 -11.44 -14.21
C ARG A 278 -8.23 -12.52 -14.69
N ASP A 279 -9.51 -12.19 -14.86
CA ASP A 279 -10.46 -13.02 -15.56
C ASP A 279 -10.14 -13.02 -17.07
N GLN A 280 -9.49 -14.10 -17.52
CA GLN A 280 -9.00 -14.20 -18.89
C GLN A 280 -10.13 -14.34 -19.90
N GLU A 281 -11.21 -15.03 -19.56
CA GLU A 281 -12.35 -15.21 -20.46
C GLU A 281 -13.06 -13.87 -20.68
N LEU A 282 -13.37 -13.16 -19.60
CA LEU A 282 -13.99 -11.85 -19.68
C LEU A 282 -13.08 -10.84 -20.40
N ALA A 283 -11.77 -10.88 -20.15
CA ALA A 283 -10.80 -9.99 -20.78
C ALA A 283 -10.70 -10.13 -22.31
N LEU A 284 -11.06 -11.30 -22.84
CA LEU A 284 -11.02 -11.59 -24.28
C LEU A 284 -12.29 -11.15 -25.02
N THR A 285 -13.37 -10.80 -24.33
CA THR A 285 -14.61 -10.31 -24.95
C THR A 285 -14.38 -9.02 -25.74
N ALA A 286 -15.18 -8.79 -26.77
CA ALA A 286 -15.12 -7.56 -27.55
C ALA A 286 -15.44 -6.32 -26.68
N ALA A 287 -16.37 -6.46 -25.73
CA ALA A 287 -16.75 -5.39 -24.83
C ALA A 287 -15.61 -5.05 -23.87
N ALA A 288 -14.96 -6.01 -23.20
CA ALA A 288 -13.83 -5.76 -22.31
C ALA A 288 -12.63 -5.15 -23.07
N LYS A 289 -12.34 -5.59 -24.31
CA LYS A 289 -11.30 -4.97 -25.15
C LYS A 289 -11.61 -3.49 -25.44
N LYS A 290 -12.85 -3.19 -25.87
CA LYS A 290 -13.30 -1.81 -26.07
C LYS A 290 -13.24 -1.02 -24.75
N GLY A 291 -13.65 -1.63 -23.64
CA GLY A 291 -13.58 -1.03 -22.31
C GLY A 291 -12.14 -0.68 -21.91
N SER A 292 -11.18 -1.51 -22.26
CA SER A 292 -9.76 -1.23 -22.06
C SER A 292 -9.29 0.01 -22.82
N GLU A 293 -9.72 0.19 -24.08
CA GLU A 293 -9.42 1.40 -24.86
C GLU A 293 -10.10 2.65 -24.26
N LEU A 294 -11.35 2.49 -23.78
CA LEU A 294 -12.09 3.57 -23.12
C LEU A 294 -11.45 3.97 -21.79
N PHE A 295 -10.87 3.05 -21.05
CA PHE A 295 -10.13 3.32 -19.81
C PHE A 295 -9.00 4.33 -20.04
N ASP A 296 -8.24 4.18 -21.13
CA ASP A 296 -7.22 5.16 -21.53
C ASP A 296 -7.83 6.45 -22.04
N LYS A 297 -8.83 6.36 -22.92
CA LYS A 297 -9.47 7.52 -23.56
C LYS A 297 -10.17 8.42 -22.55
N VAL A 298 -10.82 7.86 -21.55
CA VAL A 298 -11.44 8.60 -20.44
C VAL A 298 -10.37 9.26 -19.57
N GLY A 299 -9.21 8.64 -19.39
CA GLY A 299 -8.07 9.13 -18.62
C GLY A 299 -7.87 8.42 -17.28
N CYS A 300 -8.55 7.30 -17.03
CA CYS A 300 -8.41 6.53 -15.80
C CYS A 300 -6.97 6.05 -15.58
N ALA A 301 -6.25 5.72 -16.67
CA ALA A 301 -4.87 5.25 -16.64
C ALA A 301 -3.86 6.30 -16.13
N VAL A 302 -4.26 7.56 -15.93
CA VAL A 302 -3.38 8.59 -15.37
C VAL A 302 -3.02 8.27 -13.93
N CYS A 303 -3.98 7.89 -13.09
CA CYS A 303 -3.78 7.45 -11.70
C CYS A 303 -3.71 5.92 -11.60
N HIS A 304 -4.51 5.22 -12.40
CA HIS A 304 -4.54 3.76 -12.41
C HIS A 304 -3.54 3.21 -13.45
N ALA A 305 -2.24 3.39 -13.15
CA ALA A 305 -1.13 2.92 -13.98
C ALA A 305 -1.26 1.42 -14.28
N ARG A 306 -1.27 1.06 -15.56
CA ARG A 306 -1.57 -0.33 -15.99
C ARG A 306 -0.53 -1.34 -15.55
N SER A 307 0.73 -0.96 -15.59
CA SER A 307 1.85 -1.85 -15.30
C SER A 307 3.02 -1.09 -14.70
N LEU A 308 3.68 -1.74 -13.77
CA LEU A 308 4.88 -1.26 -13.11
C LEU A 308 5.94 -2.38 -13.13
N LYS A 309 7.19 -2.01 -12.87
CA LYS A 309 8.30 -2.95 -12.84
C LYS A 309 9.08 -2.81 -11.54
N THR A 310 9.33 -3.94 -10.89
CA THR A 310 10.14 -4.01 -9.68
C THR A 310 11.62 -3.75 -9.95
N ALA A 311 12.37 -3.40 -8.91
CA ALA A 311 13.82 -3.28 -8.95
C ALA A 311 14.49 -4.62 -9.31
N ALA A 312 15.74 -4.58 -9.75
CA ALA A 312 16.51 -5.80 -10.01
C ALA A 312 16.76 -6.58 -8.70
N ALA A 313 16.86 -7.90 -8.80
CA ALA A 313 17.26 -8.74 -7.67
C ALA A 313 18.59 -8.25 -7.07
N GLY A 314 18.69 -8.28 -5.74
CA GLY A 314 19.84 -7.77 -4.99
C GLY A 314 19.84 -6.27 -4.75
N THR A 315 18.88 -5.50 -5.32
CA THR A 315 18.74 -4.07 -5.00
C THR A 315 18.35 -3.91 -3.53
N ARG A 316 18.99 -2.96 -2.85
CA ARG A 316 18.67 -2.61 -1.46
C ARG A 316 17.65 -1.48 -1.46
N LEU A 317 16.52 -1.70 -0.81
CA LEU A 317 15.44 -0.75 -0.60
C LEU A 317 15.22 -0.55 0.91
N ASP A 318 14.33 0.33 1.29
CA ASP A 318 13.90 0.58 2.66
C ASP A 318 15.08 0.79 3.62
N GLY A 319 15.90 1.79 3.31
CA GLY A 319 17.11 2.07 4.11
C GLY A 319 18.16 0.96 4.09
N GLY A 320 18.02 -0.03 3.20
CA GLY A 320 18.91 -1.18 3.05
C GLY A 320 18.48 -2.44 3.81
N THR A 321 17.34 -2.38 4.50
CA THR A 321 16.77 -3.52 5.26
C THR A 321 16.09 -4.54 4.36
N PHE A 322 15.48 -4.10 3.25
CA PHE A 322 14.90 -4.99 2.25
C PHE A 322 15.85 -5.17 1.06
N ILE A 323 16.29 -6.39 0.83
CA ILE A 323 17.06 -6.80 -0.36
C ILE A 323 16.09 -7.53 -1.29
N VAL A 324 15.84 -6.98 -2.48
CA VAL A 324 14.92 -7.56 -3.46
C VAL A 324 15.33 -9.00 -3.79
N PRO A 325 14.52 -10.01 -3.43
CA PRO A 325 14.85 -11.40 -3.72
C PRO A 325 14.69 -11.71 -5.20
N PRO A 326 15.31 -12.81 -5.71
CA PRO A 326 15.20 -13.20 -7.12
C PRO A 326 13.77 -13.31 -7.63
N ALA A 327 12.84 -13.80 -6.80
CA ALA A 327 11.43 -13.97 -7.15
C ALA A 327 10.67 -12.64 -7.38
N LEU A 328 11.18 -11.55 -6.83
CA LEU A 328 10.61 -10.20 -7.02
C LEU A 328 11.46 -9.33 -7.96
N GLY A 329 12.59 -9.83 -8.46
CA GLY A 329 13.56 -9.03 -9.21
C GLY A 329 13.21 -8.82 -10.68
N SER A 330 13.13 -7.56 -11.13
CA SER A 330 12.83 -7.18 -12.53
C SER A 330 11.50 -7.72 -13.06
N ILE A 331 10.52 -7.92 -12.20
CA ILE A 331 9.20 -8.45 -12.51
C ILE A 331 8.27 -7.31 -12.98
N THR A 332 7.55 -7.53 -14.06
CA THR A 332 6.44 -6.68 -14.48
C THR A 332 5.15 -7.18 -13.84
N PHE A 333 4.36 -6.25 -13.30
CA PHE A 333 3.08 -6.56 -12.70
C PHE A 333 2.03 -5.49 -13.07
N HIS A 334 0.75 -5.84 -12.98
CA HIS A 334 -0.36 -5.04 -13.51
C HIS A 334 -1.33 -4.63 -12.41
N PRO A 335 -0.95 -3.66 -11.54
CA PRO A 335 -1.77 -3.27 -10.40
C PRO A 335 -2.96 -2.41 -10.79
N TYR A 336 -2.90 -1.71 -11.92
CA TYR A 336 -3.83 -0.63 -12.24
C TYR A 336 -3.94 0.36 -11.08
N GLY A 337 -2.80 0.87 -10.67
CA GLY A 337 -2.63 1.83 -9.56
C GLY A 337 -1.23 2.41 -9.56
N ASP A 338 -1.10 3.65 -9.12
CA ASP A 338 0.18 4.37 -9.03
C ASP A 338 0.71 4.46 -7.59
N PHE A 339 -0.11 4.07 -6.61
CA PHE A 339 0.20 4.12 -5.17
C PHE A 339 0.52 5.52 -4.64
N LEU A 340 0.12 6.57 -5.35
CA LEU A 340 0.26 7.97 -4.94
C LEU A 340 -0.98 8.45 -4.19
N LEU A 341 -0.84 9.56 -3.46
CA LEU A 341 -1.96 10.22 -2.80
C LEU A 341 -2.61 11.22 -3.76
N HIS A 342 -3.92 11.11 -3.94
CA HIS A 342 -4.74 11.99 -4.76
C HIS A 342 -5.96 12.51 -3.99
N ASP A 343 -6.33 13.75 -4.25
CA ASP A 343 -7.64 14.27 -3.86
C ASP A 343 -8.67 13.89 -4.93
N VAL A 344 -9.49 12.90 -4.62
CA VAL A 344 -10.60 12.49 -5.48
C VAL A 344 -11.96 12.87 -4.88
N GLY A 345 -11.97 13.83 -3.96
CA GLY A 345 -13.18 14.37 -3.33
C GLY A 345 -13.86 13.43 -2.33
N THR A 346 -13.18 12.37 -1.92
CA THR A 346 -13.66 11.40 -0.92
C THR A 346 -12.67 11.24 0.22
N GLY A 347 -11.83 12.24 0.48
CA GLY A 347 -10.88 12.21 1.58
C GLY A 347 -11.56 12.13 2.95
N ASP A 348 -10.85 11.62 3.92
CA ASP A 348 -11.37 11.29 5.25
C ASP A 348 -11.09 12.37 6.31
N GLY A 349 -10.47 13.48 5.93
CA GLY A 349 -10.15 14.57 6.83
C GLY A 349 -8.97 14.31 7.78
N ILE A 350 -8.33 13.15 7.70
CA ILE A 350 -7.27 12.71 8.61
C ILE A 350 -5.91 12.91 7.95
N LEU A 351 -4.92 13.38 8.70
CA LEU A 351 -3.55 13.54 8.19
C LEU A 351 -2.91 12.18 7.86
N GLN A 352 -2.01 12.21 6.89
CA GLN A 352 -1.30 11.02 6.42
C GLN A 352 -0.35 10.46 7.49
N VAL A 353 0.43 11.29 8.13
CA VAL A 353 1.40 10.87 9.14
C VAL A 353 0.97 11.39 10.49
N ASN A 354 0.90 10.46 11.43
CA ASN A 354 0.84 10.80 12.82
C ASN A 354 2.23 10.62 13.45
N PRO A 355 2.87 11.72 13.86
CA PRO A 355 4.22 11.66 14.42
C PRO A 355 4.39 10.75 15.64
N GLU A 356 3.32 10.56 16.40
CA GLU A 356 3.38 9.82 17.66
C GLU A 356 3.46 8.29 17.48
N HIS A 357 3.08 7.76 16.30
CA HIS A 357 3.22 6.33 15.98
C HIS A 357 4.67 5.83 15.91
N TYR A 358 5.63 6.71 15.73
CA TYR A 358 7.04 6.32 15.54
C TYR A 358 7.88 6.39 16.81
N GLY A 359 7.26 6.65 17.98
CA GLY A 359 7.96 6.88 19.22
C GLY A 359 8.67 8.24 19.28
N ARG A 360 8.77 8.84 20.48
CA ARG A 360 9.30 10.21 20.68
C ARG A 360 10.68 10.46 20.07
N ALA A 361 11.56 9.47 20.10
CA ALA A 361 12.95 9.65 19.63
C ALA A 361 13.02 9.78 18.11
N VAL A 362 12.27 8.97 17.38
CA VAL A 362 12.18 9.02 15.90
C VAL A 362 11.45 10.29 15.49
N PHE A 363 10.38 10.63 16.20
CA PHE A 363 9.60 11.84 15.95
C PHE A 363 10.41 13.14 16.03
N GLN A 364 11.24 13.33 17.06
CA GLN A 364 12.03 14.57 17.21
C GLN A 364 13.05 14.75 16.09
N GLN A 365 13.67 13.65 15.61
CA GLN A 365 14.59 13.72 14.48
C GLN A 365 13.88 14.02 13.16
N MET A 366 12.59 13.75 13.07
CA MET A 366 11.79 13.84 11.86
C MET A 366 10.82 15.01 11.81
N ALA A 367 10.54 15.65 12.94
CA ALA A 367 9.58 16.75 13.02
C ALA A 367 9.86 17.86 11.99
N ASP A 368 11.14 18.24 11.83
CA ASP A 368 11.57 19.23 10.84
C ASP A 368 11.35 18.75 9.39
N TYR A 369 11.49 17.46 9.14
CA TYR A 369 11.31 16.89 7.81
C TYR A 369 9.81 16.79 7.47
N LEU A 370 9.01 16.32 8.41
CA LEU A 370 7.57 16.16 8.24
C LEU A 370 6.88 17.52 8.05
N SER A 371 7.32 18.57 8.80
CA SER A 371 6.79 19.93 8.64
C SER A 371 7.03 20.52 7.23
N LYS A 372 8.09 20.09 6.56
CA LYS A 372 8.42 20.56 5.20
C LYS A 372 7.65 19.86 4.07
N GLN A 373 6.93 18.78 4.36
CA GLN A 373 6.24 17.98 3.34
C GLN A 373 4.81 18.44 3.03
N HIS A 374 4.34 19.53 3.61
CA HIS A 374 2.96 19.99 3.46
C HIS A 374 1.92 18.88 3.75
N LEU A 375 2.11 18.16 4.85
CA LEU A 375 1.26 17.03 5.23
C LEU A 375 -0.21 17.42 5.41
N GLU A 376 -0.48 18.67 5.79
CA GLU A 376 -1.85 19.22 5.85
C GLU A 376 -2.63 19.01 4.56
N SER A 377 -1.94 19.10 3.39
CA SER A 377 -2.55 18.83 2.10
C SER A 377 -3.01 17.38 1.92
N THR A 378 -2.58 16.46 2.80
CA THR A 378 -2.96 15.05 2.74
C THR A 378 -4.31 14.74 3.39
N GLN A 379 -4.91 15.66 4.17
CA GLN A 379 -6.19 15.43 4.85
C GLN A 379 -7.27 14.87 3.91
N ASN A 380 -7.36 15.43 2.71
CA ASN A 380 -8.36 15.04 1.71
C ASN A 380 -7.82 14.10 0.62
N LYS A 381 -6.60 13.60 0.76
CA LYS A 381 -5.99 12.70 -0.24
C LYS A 381 -6.01 11.26 0.26
N MET A 382 -6.26 10.36 -0.67
CA MET A 382 -6.23 8.92 -0.45
C MET A 382 -5.28 8.26 -1.46
N ARG A 383 -4.67 7.15 -1.06
CA ARG A 383 -3.83 6.35 -1.96
C ARG A 383 -4.68 5.74 -3.07
N THR A 384 -4.20 5.83 -4.32
CA THR A 384 -4.79 5.06 -5.41
C THR A 384 -4.68 3.58 -5.10
N ALA A 385 -5.82 2.95 -4.79
CA ALA A 385 -5.88 1.52 -4.59
C ALA A 385 -5.67 0.79 -5.92
N PRO A 386 -4.93 -0.34 -5.93
CA PRO A 386 -4.83 -1.16 -7.12
C PRO A 386 -6.19 -1.72 -7.53
N LEU A 387 -6.46 -1.81 -8.84
CA LEU A 387 -7.70 -2.36 -9.36
C LEU A 387 -7.63 -3.85 -9.67
N TRP A 388 -6.46 -4.49 -9.57
CA TRP A 388 -6.38 -5.95 -9.65
C TRP A 388 -7.23 -6.61 -8.56
N GLY A 389 -7.91 -7.69 -8.87
CA GLY A 389 -8.86 -8.34 -7.95
C GLY A 389 -10.13 -7.52 -7.65
N LEU A 390 -10.38 -6.44 -8.40
CA LEU A 390 -11.52 -5.54 -8.20
C LEU A 390 -12.87 -6.29 -8.25
N ARG A 391 -13.00 -7.31 -9.11
CA ARG A 391 -14.22 -8.13 -9.23
C ARG A 391 -14.64 -8.85 -7.96
N LEU A 392 -13.71 -9.03 -7.01
CA LEU A 392 -13.96 -9.73 -5.74
C LEU A 392 -14.33 -8.78 -4.60
N ARG A 393 -14.33 -7.46 -4.85
CA ARG A 393 -14.63 -6.46 -3.82
C ARG A 393 -16.09 -6.06 -3.86
N PRO A 394 -16.89 -6.43 -2.86
CA PRO A 394 -18.31 -6.07 -2.81
C PRO A 394 -18.53 -4.61 -2.41
N ARG A 395 -17.53 -3.98 -1.78
CA ARG A 395 -17.52 -2.56 -1.38
C ARG A 395 -16.29 -1.87 -1.92
N LEU A 396 -16.47 -0.69 -2.48
CA LEU A 396 -15.44 0.06 -3.18
C LEU A 396 -15.19 1.41 -2.51
N MET A 397 -14.07 2.04 -2.84
CA MET A 397 -13.47 3.19 -2.20
C MET A 397 -12.93 2.85 -0.79
N HIS A 398 -12.20 3.77 -0.17
CA HIS A 398 -11.60 3.56 1.16
C HIS A 398 -12.65 3.37 2.26
N ASP A 399 -13.82 4.02 2.09
CA ASP A 399 -14.94 4.03 3.04
C ASP A 399 -15.99 2.93 2.76
N GLY A 400 -15.80 2.13 1.72
CA GLY A 400 -16.74 1.07 1.34
C GLY A 400 -18.13 1.56 0.95
N ALA A 401 -18.33 2.86 0.71
CA ALA A 401 -19.65 3.43 0.48
C ALA A 401 -20.14 3.31 -0.97
N ALA A 402 -19.29 2.91 -1.91
CA ALA A 402 -19.72 2.58 -3.27
C ALA A 402 -20.01 1.08 -3.39
N LEU A 403 -21.23 0.73 -3.78
CA LEU A 403 -21.72 -0.65 -3.91
C LEU A 403 -21.70 -1.15 -5.36
N SER A 404 -21.29 -0.32 -6.30
CA SER A 404 -21.11 -0.68 -7.70
C SER A 404 -19.90 0.03 -8.30
N LEU A 405 -19.35 -0.55 -9.36
CA LEU A 405 -18.26 0.08 -10.13
C LEU A 405 -18.69 1.45 -10.66
N ARG A 406 -19.93 1.56 -11.13
CA ARG A 406 -20.48 2.82 -11.60
C ARG A 406 -20.49 3.89 -10.50
N ASP A 407 -20.99 3.53 -9.32
CA ASP A 407 -21.03 4.47 -8.18
C ASP A 407 -19.61 4.90 -7.78
N ALA A 408 -18.67 3.97 -7.74
CA ALA A 408 -17.28 4.27 -7.46
C ALA A 408 -16.70 5.29 -8.45
N ILE A 409 -16.92 5.10 -9.76
CA ILE A 409 -16.46 6.05 -10.79
C ILE A 409 -17.11 7.41 -10.60
N LEU A 410 -18.43 7.46 -10.34
CA LEU A 410 -19.17 8.72 -10.20
C LEU A 410 -18.87 9.46 -8.88
N ARG A 411 -18.29 8.79 -7.91
CA ARG A 411 -17.79 9.42 -6.68
C ARG A 411 -16.44 10.11 -6.85
N HIS A 412 -15.74 9.89 -7.95
CA HIS A 412 -14.50 10.61 -8.24
C HIS A 412 -14.82 12.08 -8.53
N ARG A 413 -14.20 12.98 -7.73
CA ARG A 413 -14.33 14.44 -7.80
C ARG A 413 -12.92 15.07 -7.84
N SER A 414 -12.81 16.36 -7.57
CA SER A 414 -11.57 17.10 -7.47
C SER A 414 -10.62 16.80 -8.64
N GLU A 415 -9.45 16.24 -8.43
CA GLU A 415 -8.48 15.93 -9.48
C GLU A 415 -9.05 15.02 -10.59
N ALA A 416 -9.93 14.08 -10.25
CA ALA A 416 -10.50 13.09 -11.18
C ALA A 416 -11.91 13.45 -11.69
N GLN A 417 -12.39 14.66 -11.43
CA GLN A 417 -13.76 15.08 -11.80
C GLN A 417 -14.01 15.03 -13.30
N ASP A 418 -13.04 15.41 -14.11
CA ASP A 418 -13.17 15.41 -15.58
C ASP A 418 -13.29 13.98 -16.11
N GLU A 419 -12.54 13.04 -15.56
CA GLU A 419 -12.57 11.63 -15.92
C GLU A 419 -13.92 11.01 -15.57
N SER A 420 -14.45 11.31 -14.38
CA SER A 420 -15.78 10.90 -13.94
C SER A 420 -16.89 11.45 -14.86
N ARG A 421 -16.81 12.73 -15.24
CA ARG A 421 -17.75 13.35 -16.19
C ARG A 421 -17.65 12.74 -17.58
N LYS A 422 -16.44 12.51 -18.10
CA LYS A 422 -16.26 11.85 -19.40
C LYS A 422 -16.90 10.47 -19.43
N PHE A 423 -16.74 9.67 -18.35
CA PHE A 423 -17.42 8.40 -18.22
C PHE A 423 -18.95 8.56 -18.25
N ASP A 424 -19.50 9.51 -17.50
CA ASP A 424 -20.96 9.70 -17.42
C ASP A 424 -21.58 10.14 -18.77
N HIS A 425 -20.81 10.86 -19.59
CA HIS A 425 -21.22 11.28 -20.93
C HIS A 425 -20.99 10.22 -22.03
N LEU A 426 -20.38 9.06 -21.73
CA LEU A 426 -20.31 7.95 -22.67
C LEU A 426 -21.71 7.42 -23.01
N SER A 427 -21.85 6.78 -24.18
CA SER A 427 -23.05 6.00 -24.49
C SER A 427 -23.22 4.89 -23.44
N LYS A 428 -24.45 4.44 -23.19
CA LYS A 428 -24.70 3.31 -22.26
C LYS A 428 -23.91 2.07 -22.64
N GLN A 429 -23.76 1.80 -23.94
CA GLN A 429 -22.96 0.69 -24.43
C GLN A 429 -21.47 0.85 -24.11
N ASP A 430 -20.93 2.06 -24.21
CA ASP A 430 -19.53 2.34 -23.88
C ASP A 430 -19.28 2.33 -22.37
N GLN A 431 -20.22 2.84 -21.58
CA GLN A 431 -20.17 2.72 -20.13
C GLN A 431 -20.10 1.25 -19.71
N GLU A 432 -20.98 0.39 -20.26
CA GLU A 432 -20.99 -1.02 -19.92
C GLU A 432 -19.71 -1.74 -20.39
N ALA A 433 -19.19 -1.40 -21.56
CA ALA A 433 -17.92 -1.93 -22.05
C ALA A 433 -16.75 -1.61 -21.08
N LEU A 434 -16.67 -0.38 -20.56
CA LEU A 434 -15.68 0.01 -19.58
C LEU A 434 -15.87 -0.75 -18.26
N LEU A 435 -17.10 -0.90 -17.78
CA LEU A 435 -17.42 -1.67 -16.59
C LEU A 435 -17.04 -3.16 -16.75
N GLU A 436 -17.28 -3.74 -17.94
CA GLU A 436 -16.88 -5.12 -18.23
C GLU A 436 -15.36 -5.31 -18.22
N PHE A 437 -14.61 -4.35 -18.75
CA PHE A 437 -13.15 -4.33 -18.60
C PHE A 437 -12.74 -4.32 -17.12
N LEU A 438 -13.33 -3.45 -16.30
CA LEU A 438 -13.03 -3.37 -14.87
C LEU A 438 -13.39 -4.68 -14.14
N ARG A 439 -14.48 -5.33 -14.50
CA ARG A 439 -14.86 -6.65 -13.96
C ARG A 439 -13.86 -7.74 -14.36
N SER A 440 -13.10 -7.56 -15.42
CA SER A 440 -12.06 -8.52 -15.81
C SER A 440 -10.78 -8.41 -14.97
N LEU A 441 -10.62 -7.32 -14.19
CA LEU A 441 -9.47 -7.10 -13.31
C LEU A 441 -9.75 -7.72 -11.93
#